data_877429d74eaae2b5176a04edcb1f368d
#
_entry.id   877429d74eaae2b5176a04edcb1f368d
#
_cell.length_a   1.000
_cell.length_b   1.000
_cell.length_c   1.000
_cell.angle_alpha   90.00
_cell.angle_beta   90.00
_cell.angle_gamma   90.00
#
_symmetry.space_group_name_H-M   'P 1'
#
loop_
_entity.id
_entity.type
_entity.pdbx_description
1 polymer ?
#
loop_
_entity_poly.entity_id
_entity_poly.type
_entity_poly.pdbx_seq_one_letter_code
_entity_poly.pdbx_strand_id
1 'polypeptide(L)'
;MIFIRVDGANIQEIGMGHLYRMMFLANQLFQKTGISPMFVISGYQETKDMLSQSNYKYIEINNKDEVSEILKLSSSSKKDILIIDMLNRHKKFIKKLIERYTVISFDDTEGGARNSDIVFNSVLNVPIDRENYYFGPNYFLIRSEIAKYNTMKKKISSSVKNLLICLGGSDPCSVNLKMIDWLNGLEFSGKVEWVLGPSVNDKDLIIERFKSLNLNITPIIDYKDMGKLYFDADLCISAAGFSLYE
;
A
#
# COMPACT_ATOMS: atom_id res chain seq x y z
N MET A 1 19.95 -14.39 -3.21
CA MET A 1 18.94 -14.01 -2.18
C MET A 1 17.92 -13.04 -2.79
N ILE A 2 16.79 -12.80 -2.12
CA ILE A 2 15.81 -11.77 -2.50
C ILE A 2 15.77 -10.75 -1.36
N PHE A 3 16.00 -9.49 -1.69
CA PHE A 3 15.87 -8.36 -0.79
C PHE A 3 14.69 -7.48 -1.21
N ILE A 4 13.97 -6.92 -0.25
CA ILE A 4 12.88 -5.96 -0.49
C ILE A 4 13.21 -4.68 0.25
N ARG A 5 13.54 -3.62 -0.50
CA ARG A 5 13.74 -2.28 0.04
C ARG A 5 12.42 -1.52 0.05
N VAL A 6 11.88 -1.29 1.24
CA VAL A 6 10.62 -0.61 1.47
C VAL A 6 10.61 0.05 2.84
N ASP A 7 9.86 1.11 2.98
CA ASP A 7 9.50 1.71 4.26
C ASP A 7 7.98 1.86 4.39
N GLY A 8 7.51 1.89 5.62
CA GLY A 8 6.15 2.24 5.99
C GLY A 8 6.19 3.10 7.25
N ALA A 9 5.48 4.21 7.26
CA ALA A 9 5.39 5.09 8.40
C ALA A 9 4.07 5.87 8.40
N ASN A 10 3.68 6.37 9.56
CA ASN A 10 2.46 7.16 9.74
C ASN A 10 2.69 8.63 9.38
N ILE A 11 3.40 8.88 8.29
CA ILE A 11 3.67 10.21 7.78
C ILE A 11 3.21 10.32 6.33
N GLN A 12 2.88 11.54 5.91
CA GLN A 12 2.27 11.80 4.60
C GLN A 12 3.13 11.34 3.43
N GLU A 13 4.43 11.52 3.54
CA GLU A 13 5.39 11.27 2.48
C GLU A 13 5.65 9.79 2.22
N ILE A 14 5.33 8.91 3.18
CA ILE A 14 5.63 7.48 3.11
C ILE A 14 4.33 6.66 3.12
N GLY A 15 3.53 6.80 4.18
CA GLY A 15 2.34 5.95 4.36
C GLY A 15 2.67 4.48 4.60
N MET A 16 1.63 3.66 4.79
CA MET A 16 1.78 2.22 5.06
C MET A 16 1.55 1.34 3.82
N GLY A 17 1.03 1.91 2.73
CA GLY A 17 0.60 1.16 1.56
C GLY A 17 1.71 0.35 0.89
N HIS A 18 2.89 0.95 0.76
CA HIS A 18 4.07 0.30 0.19
C HIS A 18 4.48 -0.95 1.01
N LEU A 19 4.53 -0.82 2.34
CA LEU A 19 4.88 -1.93 3.22
C LEU A 19 3.87 -3.08 3.11
N TYR A 20 2.56 -2.80 3.17
CA TYR A 20 1.52 -3.83 3.05
C TYR A 20 1.63 -4.61 1.74
N ARG A 21 1.80 -3.94 0.61
CA ARG A 21 1.89 -4.64 -0.67
C ARG A 21 3.19 -5.44 -0.80
N MET A 22 4.31 -4.98 -0.24
CA MET A 22 5.56 -5.74 -0.27
C MET A 22 5.53 -6.95 0.68
N MET A 23 4.84 -6.87 1.81
CA MET A 23 4.58 -8.03 2.66
C MET A 23 3.69 -9.07 1.94
N PHE A 24 2.68 -8.61 1.20
CA PHE A 24 1.88 -9.49 0.35
C PHE A 24 2.73 -10.16 -0.72
N LEU A 25 3.56 -9.39 -1.44
CA LEU A 25 4.48 -9.93 -2.45
C LEU A 25 5.45 -10.94 -1.85
N ALA A 26 6.03 -10.65 -0.68
CA ALA A 26 6.93 -11.55 0.03
C ALA A 26 6.26 -12.90 0.36
N ASN A 27 5.01 -12.86 0.83
CA ASN A 27 4.24 -14.07 1.08
C ASN A 27 4.01 -14.87 -0.22
N GLN A 28 3.61 -14.22 -1.31
CA GLN A 28 3.40 -14.88 -2.60
C GLN A 28 4.69 -15.49 -3.16
N LEU A 29 5.81 -14.81 -3.01
CA LEU A 29 7.12 -15.33 -3.40
C LEU A 29 7.47 -16.57 -2.57
N PHE A 30 7.29 -16.53 -1.26
CA PHE A 30 7.52 -17.68 -0.39
C PHE A 30 6.63 -18.88 -0.77
N GLN A 31 5.34 -18.67 -0.97
CA GLN A 31 4.41 -19.72 -1.35
C GLN A 31 4.78 -20.40 -2.69
N LYS A 32 5.30 -19.62 -3.64
CA LYS A 32 5.64 -20.13 -4.98
C LYS A 32 7.04 -20.71 -5.09
N THR A 33 7.99 -20.21 -4.31
CA THR A 33 9.43 -20.53 -4.49
C THR A 33 10.10 -21.16 -3.28
N GLY A 34 9.45 -21.11 -2.11
CA GLY A 34 10.04 -21.49 -0.82
C GLY A 34 11.08 -20.47 -0.30
N ILE A 35 11.34 -19.37 -1.02
CA ILE A 35 12.33 -18.37 -0.64
C ILE A 35 11.66 -17.24 0.11
N SER A 36 12.02 -17.03 1.38
CA SER A 36 11.58 -15.87 2.17
C SER A 36 12.47 -14.67 1.88
N PRO A 37 11.93 -13.56 1.35
CA PRO A 37 12.70 -12.34 1.17
C PRO A 37 13.18 -11.73 2.49
N MET A 38 14.30 -11.01 2.43
CA MET A 38 14.83 -10.20 3.52
C MET A 38 14.41 -8.74 3.29
N PHE A 39 13.72 -8.16 4.26
CA PHE A 39 13.35 -6.74 4.18
C PHE A 39 14.55 -5.85 4.52
N VAL A 40 14.68 -4.73 3.82
CA VAL A 40 15.69 -3.69 4.04
C VAL A 40 14.97 -2.40 4.31
N ILE A 41 15.09 -1.86 5.52
CA ILE A 41 14.26 -0.77 6.02
C ILE A 41 15.08 0.37 6.62
N SER A 42 14.51 1.56 6.73
CA SER A 42 15.16 2.76 7.32
C SER A 42 14.91 2.93 8.83
N GLY A 43 14.34 1.94 9.49
CA GLY A 43 14.20 1.95 10.95
C GLY A 43 12.97 2.68 11.50
N TYR A 44 11.95 2.98 10.70
CA TYR A 44 10.65 3.45 11.20
C TYR A 44 10.03 2.42 12.12
N GLN A 45 9.53 2.87 13.28
CA GLN A 45 9.03 1.96 14.31
C GLN A 45 7.83 1.15 13.81
N GLU A 46 6.91 1.78 13.10
CA GLU A 46 5.72 1.12 12.53
C GLU A 46 6.10 -0.01 11.56
N THR A 47 7.15 0.21 10.75
CA THR A 47 7.68 -0.84 9.85
C THR A 47 8.23 -2.01 10.66
N LYS A 48 9.04 -1.74 11.69
CA LYS A 48 9.64 -2.77 12.54
C LYS A 48 8.59 -3.61 13.26
N ASP A 49 7.61 -2.94 13.85
CA ASP A 49 6.53 -3.60 14.59
C ASP A 49 5.72 -4.53 13.67
N MET A 50 5.36 -4.05 12.50
CA MET A 50 4.57 -4.81 11.54
C MET A 50 5.34 -6.02 10.98
N LEU A 51 6.60 -5.86 10.61
CA LEU A 51 7.42 -6.96 10.12
C LEU A 51 7.66 -8.01 11.21
N SER A 52 7.92 -7.57 12.45
CA SER A 52 8.14 -8.46 13.61
C SER A 52 6.86 -9.26 13.94
N GLN A 53 5.70 -8.62 13.99
CA GLN A 53 4.42 -9.28 14.23
C GLN A 53 4.09 -10.32 13.15
N SER A 54 4.57 -10.10 11.93
CA SER A 54 4.34 -10.99 10.79
C SER A 54 5.49 -12.00 10.57
N ASN A 55 6.45 -12.06 11.49
CA ASN A 55 7.61 -12.95 11.45
C ASN A 55 8.52 -12.77 10.21
N TYR A 56 8.54 -11.58 9.60
CA TYR A 56 9.48 -11.27 8.54
C TYR A 56 10.84 -10.85 9.10
N LYS A 57 11.92 -11.35 8.49
CA LYS A 57 13.27 -10.90 8.79
C LYS A 57 13.56 -9.56 8.10
N TYR A 58 14.25 -8.67 8.80
CA TYR A 58 14.65 -7.39 8.23
C TYR A 58 16.05 -6.97 8.66
N ILE A 59 16.62 -6.07 7.88
CA ILE A 59 17.88 -5.38 8.15
C ILE A 59 17.57 -3.88 8.15
N GLU A 60 17.97 -3.20 9.20
CA GLU A 60 17.89 -1.74 9.30
C GLU A 60 19.14 -1.12 8.68
N ILE A 61 18.97 -0.13 7.81
CA ILE A 61 20.04 0.60 7.15
C ILE A 61 19.97 2.09 7.45
N ASN A 62 21.13 2.74 7.36
CA ASN A 62 21.22 4.19 7.52
C ASN A 62 20.91 4.89 6.19
N ASN A 63 19.89 5.76 6.17
CA ASN A 63 19.47 6.52 4.99
C ASN A 63 20.57 7.46 4.44
N LYS A 64 21.54 7.88 5.24
CA LYS A 64 22.62 8.77 4.78
C LYS A 64 23.58 8.10 3.80
N ASP A 65 23.72 6.77 3.88
CA ASP A 65 24.59 6.00 2.99
C ASP A 65 23.89 4.72 2.49
N GLU A 66 22.62 4.86 2.13
CA GLU A 66 21.72 3.77 1.76
C GLU A 66 22.31 2.83 0.69
N VAL A 67 22.93 3.40 -0.36
CA VAL A 67 23.51 2.61 -1.45
C VAL A 67 24.65 1.72 -0.94
N SER A 68 25.58 2.28 -0.16
CA SER A 68 26.70 1.50 0.38
C SER A 68 26.23 0.42 1.33
N GLU A 69 25.24 0.72 2.15
CA GLU A 69 24.64 -0.26 3.07
C GLU A 69 24.00 -1.42 2.30
N ILE A 70 23.20 -1.13 1.28
CA ILE A 70 22.58 -2.17 0.45
C ILE A 70 23.65 -3.00 -0.30
N LEU A 71 24.69 -2.36 -0.85
CA LEU A 71 25.73 -3.06 -1.58
C LEU A 71 26.52 -4.05 -0.69
N LYS A 72 26.64 -3.80 0.61
CA LYS A 72 27.28 -4.72 1.58
C LYS A 72 26.45 -5.99 1.83
N LEU A 73 25.15 -5.98 1.56
CA LEU A 73 24.27 -7.13 1.83
C LEU A 73 24.49 -8.28 0.85
N SER A 74 24.93 -8.00 -0.37
CA SER A 74 25.19 -9.03 -1.37
C SER A 74 26.59 -9.60 -1.21
N SER A 75 26.66 -10.87 -0.89
CA SER A 75 27.92 -11.65 -0.80
C SER A 75 28.07 -12.69 -1.92
N SER A 76 27.08 -12.82 -2.77
CA SER A 76 27.00 -13.86 -3.80
C SER A 76 27.82 -13.51 -5.05
N SER A 77 28.39 -14.54 -5.69
CA SER A 77 29.00 -14.42 -7.03
C SER A 77 27.94 -14.26 -8.14
N LYS A 78 26.70 -14.65 -7.87
CA LYS A 78 25.52 -14.41 -8.74
C LYS A 78 24.78 -13.17 -8.27
N LYS A 79 24.16 -12.45 -9.20
CA LYS A 79 23.30 -11.31 -8.86
C LYS A 79 22.15 -11.75 -7.98
N ASP A 80 22.07 -11.15 -6.80
CA ASP A 80 20.89 -11.23 -5.95
C ASP A 80 19.76 -10.37 -6.54
N ILE A 81 18.54 -10.60 -6.11
CA ILE A 81 17.38 -9.79 -6.53
C ILE A 81 17.15 -8.71 -5.47
N LEU A 82 17.00 -7.48 -5.90
CA LEU A 82 16.60 -6.34 -5.07
C LEU A 82 15.32 -5.74 -5.61
N ILE A 83 14.25 -5.90 -4.86
CA ILE A 83 12.94 -5.28 -5.12
C ILE A 83 12.90 -3.95 -4.38
N ILE A 84 12.57 -2.87 -5.08
CA ILE A 84 12.51 -1.51 -4.52
C ILE A 84 11.10 -0.99 -4.70
N ASP A 85 10.45 -0.69 -3.59
CA ASP A 85 9.14 -0.06 -3.56
C ASP A 85 9.22 1.25 -2.77
N MET A 86 9.77 2.25 -3.43
CA MET A 86 9.97 3.59 -2.87
C MET A 86 9.90 4.61 -4.00
N LEU A 87 9.26 5.74 -3.72
CA LEU A 87 9.13 6.84 -4.67
C LEU A 87 10.44 7.66 -4.77
N ASN A 88 10.56 8.41 -5.88
CA ASN A 88 11.57 9.45 -6.10
C ASN A 88 13.02 8.96 -6.04
N ARG A 89 13.30 7.81 -6.67
CA ARG A 89 14.66 7.29 -6.74
C ARG A 89 15.42 7.88 -7.93
N HIS A 90 16.56 8.50 -7.65
CA HIS A 90 17.40 9.09 -8.68
C HIS A 90 18.14 8.04 -9.51
N LYS A 91 18.38 8.35 -10.79
CA LYS A 91 19.14 7.53 -11.74
C LYS A 91 20.47 7.01 -11.16
N LYS A 92 21.22 7.86 -10.44
CA LYS A 92 22.52 7.47 -9.85
C LYS A 92 22.39 6.39 -8.78
N PHE A 93 21.28 6.39 -8.02
CA PHE A 93 20.97 5.38 -7.01
C PHE A 93 20.81 4.01 -7.66
N ILE A 94 19.92 3.90 -8.62
CA ILE A 94 19.65 2.62 -9.32
C ILE A 94 20.90 2.13 -10.08
N LYS A 95 21.62 3.00 -10.79
CA LYS A 95 22.80 2.61 -11.57
C LYS A 95 23.90 1.93 -10.74
N LYS A 96 24.07 2.32 -9.50
CA LYS A 96 25.04 1.66 -8.59
C LYS A 96 24.56 0.28 -8.15
N LEU A 97 23.26 0.11 -7.96
CA LEU A 97 22.69 -1.14 -7.46
C LEU A 97 22.62 -2.23 -8.53
N ILE A 98 22.38 -1.89 -9.82
CA ILE A 98 22.33 -2.87 -10.91
C ILE A 98 23.70 -3.53 -11.19
N GLU A 99 24.80 -2.99 -10.67
CA GLU A 99 26.10 -3.62 -10.77
C GLU A 99 26.18 -4.93 -9.96
N ARG A 100 25.42 -5.03 -8.86
CA ARG A 100 25.45 -6.17 -7.92
C ARG A 100 24.13 -6.92 -7.86
N TYR A 101 23.00 -6.29 -8.19
CA TYR A 101 21.66 -6.84 -8.09
C TYR A 101 20.96 -6.89 -9.45
N THR A 102 20.02 -7.81 -9.58
CA THR A 102 18.91 -7.63 -10.51
C THR A 102 17.86 -6.76 -9.80
N VAL A 103 17.72 -5.52 -10.28
CA VAL A 103 16.87 -4.52 -9.63
C VAL A 103 15.48 -4.51 -10.24
N ILE A 104 14.46 -4.64 -9.39
CA ILE A 104 13.04 -4.56 -9.75
C ILE A 104 12.44 -3.37 -9.02
N SER A 105 11.91 -2.38 -9.75
CA SER A 105 11.27 -1.20 -9.17
C SER A 105 9.75 -1.27 -9.29
N PHE A 106 9.06 -0.83 -8.23
CA PHE A 106 7.61 -0.70 -8.17
C PHE A 106 7.19 0.76 -8.05
N ASP A 107 6.24 1.18 -8.92
CA ASP A 107 5.50 2.46 -8.90
C ASP A 107 6.35 3.74 -8.73
N ASP A 108 7.65 3.67 -9.03
CA ASP A 108 8.50 4.85 -9.08
C ASP A 108 8.38 5.50 -10.48
N THR A 109 7.94 6.75 -10.50
CA THR A 109 7.75 7.54 -11.72
C THR A 109 8.97 8.36 -12.11
N GLU A 110 9.97 8.40 -11.23
CA GLU A 110 11.20 9.17 -11.42
C GLU A 110 12.18 8.49 -12.41
N GLY A 111 13.15 9.25 -12.85
CA GLY A 111 14.15 8.79 -13.81
C GLY A 111 15.01 7.61 -13.32
N GLY A 112 14.98 7.29 -12.04
CA GLY A 112 15.64 6.13 -11.44
C GLY A 112 15.04 4.81 -11.92
N ALA A 113 13.74 4.65 -11.82
CA ALA A 113 13.03 3.43 -12.19
C ALA A 113 13.36 2.98 -13.63
N ARG A 114 13.47 3.94 -14.56
CA ARG A 114 13.84 3.64 -15.96
C ARG A 114 15.22 2.99 -16.13
N ASN A 115 16.03 2.93 -15.10
CA ASN A 115 17.34 2.27 -15.12
C ASN A 115 17.34 0.91 -14.41
N SER A 116 16.22 0.50 -13.82
CA SER A 116 16.06 -0.83 -13.23
C SER A 116 15.98 -1.91 -14.31
N ASP A 117 16.35 -3.14 -13.98
CA ASP A 117 16.26 -4.26 -14.91
C ASP A 117 14.80 -4.59 -15.24
N ILE A 118 13.91 -4.48 -14.26
CA ILE A 118 12.46 -4.69 -14.42
C ILE A 118 11.72 -3.56 -13.70
N VAL A 119 10.65 -3.06 -14.31
CA VAL A 119 9.80 -2.03 -13.73
C VAL A 119 8.35 -2.45 -13.76
N PHE A 120 7.70 -2.40 -12.60
CA PHE A 120 6.25 -2.51 -12.47
C PHE A 120 5.69 -1.14 -12.09
N ASN A 121 4.71 -0.66 -12.86
CA ASN A 121 4.02 0.58 -12.57
C ASN A 121 2.51 0.40 -12.71
N SER A 122 1.86 0.07 -11.61
CA SER A 122 0.44 -0.27 -11.60
C SER A 122 -0.47 0.95 -11.71
N VAL A 123 0.03 2.13 -11.36
CA VAL A 123 -0.74 3.38 -11.31
C VAL A 123 -0.71 4.13 -12.64
N LEU A 124 0.40 4.06 -13.37
CA LEU A 124 0.54 4.74 -14.66
C LEU A 124 -0.14 3.96 -15.78
N ASN A 125 -0.96 4.67 -16.53
CA ASN A 125 -1.61 4.13 -17.75
C ASN A 125 -0.99 4.70 -19.02
N VAL A 126 0.30 5.03 -18.99
CA VAL A 126 1.04 5.55 -20.14
C VAL A 126 1.94 4.47 -20.67
N PRO A 127 1.74 4.02 -21.92
CA PRO A 127 2.63 3.05 -22.55
C PRO A 127 4.06 3.60 -22.60
N ILE A 128 4.99 2.82 -22.08
CA ILE A 128 6.41 3.06 -22.25
C ILE A 128 6.94 1.92 -23.12
N ASP A 129 7.37 2.24 -24.32
CA ASP A 129 7.97 1.28 -25.25
C ASP A 129 9.38 0.90 -24.77
N ARG A 130 9.41 -0.08 -23.88
CA ARG A 130 10.64 -0.64 -23.31
C ARG A 130 10.41 -2.08 -22.89
N GLU A 131 11.32 -2.97 -23.26
CA GLU A 131 11.37 -4.32 -22.68
C GLU A 131 11.46 -4.27 -21.15
N ASN A 132 10.80 -5.21 -20.48
CA ASN A 132 10.78 -5.34 -19.02
C ASN A 132 10.12 -4.17 -18.27
N TYR A 133 9.28 -3.40 -18.93
CA TYR A 133 8.44 -2.38 -18.32
C TYR A 133 6.98 -2.81 -18.36
N TYR A 134 6.42 -3.10 -17.19
CA TYR A 134 5.06 -3.58 -17.01
C TYR A 134 4.23 -2.50 -16.36
N PHE A 135 3.15 -2.06 -17.00
CA PHE A 135 2.33 -0.95 -16.53
C PHE A 135 0.83 -1.27 -16.57
N GLY A 136 0.08 -0.49 -15.80
CA GLY A 136 -1.37 -0.57 -15.73
C GLY A 136 -1.90 -1.50 -14.64
N PRO A 137 -3.24 -1.53 -14.47
CA PRO A 137 -3.91 -2.16 -13.33
C PRO A 137 -3.71 -3.68 -13.24
N ASN A 138 -3.36 -4.35 -14.34
CA ASN A 138 -3.09 -5.80 -14.35
C ASN A 138 -1.86 -6.19 -13.50
N TYR A 139 -1.00 -5.22 -13.18
CA TYR A 139 0.20 -5.43 -12.36
C TYR A 139 0.03 -4.90 -10.93
N PHE A 140 -1.19 -4.56 -10.56
CA PHE A 140 -1.50 -4.15 -9.21
C PHE A 140 -1.47 -5.34 -8.24
N LEU A 141 -0.79 -5.17 -7.11
CA LEU A 141 -0.71 -6.22 -6.08
C LEU A 141 -1.92 -6.12 -5.17
N ILE A 142 -2.94 -6.91 -5.45
CA ILE A 142 -4.16 -7.00 -4.64
C ILE A 142 -3.98 -8.04 -3.54
N ARG A 143 -4.27 -7.65 -2.31
CA ARG A 143 -4.21 -8.53 -1.14
C ARG A 143 -5.14 -9.75 -1.30
N SER A 144 -4.69 -10.92 -0.83
CA SER A 144 -5.44 -12.19 -1.00
C SER A 144 -6.83 -12.16 -0.35
N GLU A 145 -6.96 -11.47 0.78
CA GLU A 145 -8.25 -11.31 1.48
C GLU A 145 -9.27 -10.48 0.68
N ILE A 146 -8.80 -9.68 -0.28
CA ILE A 146 -9.65 -8.91 -1.20
C ILE A 146 -9.86 -9.72 -2.48
N ALA A 147 -8.80 -10.26 -3.05
CA ALA A 147 -8.84 -11.01 -4.30
C ALA A 147 -9.85 -12.18 -4.30
N LYS A 148 -10.10 -12.79 -3.13
CA LYS A 148 -11.10 -13.86 -2.99
C LYS A 148 -12.52 -13.43 -3.38
N TYR A 149 -12.85 -12.14 -3.25
CA TYR A 149 -14.18 -11.62 -3.61
C TYR A 149 -14.34 -11.40 -5.11
N ASN A 150 -13.26 -11.31 -5.90
CA ASN A 150 -13.33 -11.10 -7.34
C ASN A 150 -14.05 -12.24 -8.10
N THR A 151 -14.07 -13.45 -7.54
CA THR A 151 -14.76 -14.60 -8.12
C THR A 151 -16.22 -14.70 -7.67
N MET A 152 -16.65 -13.89 -6.71
CA MET A 152 -17.99 -13.91 -6.15
C MET A 152 -18.93 -13.02 -6.96
N LYS A 153 -20.13 -13.50 -7.23
CA LYS A 153 -21.16 -12.71 -7.91
C LYS A 153 -21.82 -11.76 -6.92
N LYS A 154 -21.73 -10.46 -7.18
CA LYS A 154 -22.45 -9.44 -6.44
C LYS A 154 -23.68 -9.00 -7.23
N LYS A 155 -24.85 -8.96 -6.58
CA LYS A 155 -26.03 -8.34 -7.12
C LYS A 155 -25.94 -6.83 -6.87
N ILE A 156 -25.84 -6.05 -7.93
CA ILE A 156 -25.83 -4.59 -7.84
C ILE A 156 -27.23 -4.11 -7.49
N SER A 157 -27.34 -3.32 -6.43
CA SER A 157 -28.61 -2.70 -6.01
C SER A 157 -28.97 -1.53 -6.93
N SER A 158 -30.27 -1.31 -7.16
CA SER A 158 -30.77 -0.12 -7.86
C SER A 158 -30.75 1.16 -6.98
N SER A 159 -30.51 1.00 -5.69
CA SER A 159 -30.41 2.10 -4.72
C SER A 159 -29.28 1.83 -3.75
N VAL A 160 -28.60 2.88 -3.30
CA VAL A 160 -27.55 2.79 -2.28
C VAL A 160 -28.21 2.60 -0.92
N LYS A 161 -27.91 1.48 -0.26
CA LYS A 161 -28.33 1.15 1.12
C LYS A 161 -27.14 1.08 2.07
N ASN A 162 -25.99 0.63 1.56
CA ASN A 162 -24.75 0.51 2.31
C ASN A 162 -23.68 1.39 1.67
N LEU A 163 -23.38 2.50 2.32
CA LEU A 163 -22.30 3.41 1.95
C LEU A 163 -21.05 3.06 2.77
N LEU A 164 -19.94 2.76 2.11
CA LEU A 164 -18.63 2.60 2.72
C LEU A 164 -17.80 3.87 2.52
N ILE A 165 -17.24 4.39 3.60
CA ILE A 165 -16.24 5.47 3.54
C ILE A 165 -14.92 4.91 4.04
N CYS A 166 -13.90 4.89 3.16
CA CYS A 166 -12.56 4.38 3.45
C CYS A 166 -11.51 5.30 2.84
N LEU A 167 -10.95 6.20 3.64
CA LEU A 167 -10.02 7.23 3.19
C LEU A 167 -8.54 6.83 3.33
N GLY A 168 -8.27 5.53 3.51
CA GLY A 168 -6.93 4.97 3.58
C GLY A 168 -6.44 4.67 4.99
N GLY A 169 -5.18 4.22 5.10
CA GLY A 169 -4.56 3.80 6.36
C GLY A 169 -4.17 4.96 7.27
N SER A 170 -3.92 6.14 6.70
CA SER A 170 -3.57 7.39 7.39
C SER A 170 -4.41 8.54 6.86
N ASP A 171 -4.49 9.65 7.60
CA ASP A 171 -5.24 10.84 7.21
C ASP A 171 -4.44 12.13 7.48
N PRO A 172 -3.33 12.33 6.77
CA PRO A 172 -2.43 13.47 7.04
C PRO A 172 -3.07 14.83 6.73
N CYS A 173 -4.12 14.86 5.91
CA CYS A 173 -4.82 16.08 5.51
C CYS A 173 -6.13 16.30 6.26
N SER A 174 -6.43 15.50 7.30
CA SER A 174 -7.68 15.54 8.07
C SER A 174 -8.93 15.48 7.19
N VAL A 175 -8.90 14.60 6.17
CA VAL A 175 -9.99 14.47 5.19
C VAL A 175 -11.23 13.87 5.86
N ASN A 176 -11.04 13.02 6.89
CA ASN A 176 -12.16 12.48 7.65
C ASN A 176 -13.00 13.60 8.29
N LEU A 177 -12.36 14.58 8.93
CA LEU A 177 -13.07 15.72 9.53
C LEU A 177 -13.75 16.59 8.47
N LYS A 178 -13.07 16.87 7.36
CA LYS A 178 -13.65 17.62 6.23
C LYS A 178 -14.83 16.89 5.61
N MET A 179 -14.76 15.56 5.50
CA MET A 179 -15.85 14.74 4.98
C MET A 179 -17.10 14.82 5.87
N ILE A 180 -16.94 14.89 7.18
CA ILE A 180 -18.05 15.13 8.13
C ILE A 180 -18.76 16.45 7.79
N ASP A 181 -17.98 17.53 7.58
CA ASP A 181 -18.56 18.83 7.26
C ASP A 181 -19.27 18.81 5.89
N TRP A 182 -18.74 18.10 4.89
CA TRP A 182 -19.36 17.96 3.56
C TRP A 182 -20.62 17.10 3.57
N LEU A 183 -20.72 16.12 4.48
CA LEU A 183 -21.91 15.28 4.64
C LEU A 183 -22.97 15.89 5.54
N ASN A 184 -22.68 17.03 6.15
CA ASN A 184 -23.66 17.74 6.97
C ASN A 184 -24.84 18.19 6.11
N GLY A 185 -26.06 17.78 6.51
CA GLY A 185 -27.27 18.03 5.74
C GLY A 185 -27.58 17.01 4.66
N LEU A 186 -26.75 15.97 4.47
CA LEU A 186 -27.09 14.87 3.59
C LEU A 186 -28.27 14.07 4.16
N GLU A 187 -29.31 13.90 3.36
CA GLU A 187 -30.42 12.99 3.67
C GLU A 187 -30.10 11.60 3.10
N PHE A 188 -29.73 10.68 3.98
CA PHE A 188 -29.47 9.29 3.60
C PHE A 188 -29.98 8.35 4.68
N SER A 189 -30.90 7.47 4.31
CA SER A 189 -31.54 6.53 5.24
C SER A 189 -30.83 5.17 5.34
N GLY A 190 -29.81 4.96 4.53
CA GLY A 190 -29.01 3.73 4.53
C GLY A 190 -27.99 3.68 5.68
N LYS A 191 -27.25 2.57 5.74
CA LYS A 191 -26.13 2.40 6.67
C LYS A 191 -24.87 3.04 6.08
N VAL A 192 -24.11 3.76 6.91
CA VAL A 192 -22.76 4.25 6.59
C VAL A 192 -21.75 3.46 7.42
N GLU A 193 -20.88 2.71 6.76
CA GLU A 193 -19.72 2.10 7.38
C GLU A 193 -18.52 3.00 7.13
N TRP A 194 -17.91 3.52 8.20
CA TRP A 194 -16.81 4.48 8.09
C TRP A 194 -15.54 3.91 8.69
N VAL A 195 -14.60 3.55 7.82
CA VAL A 195 -13.32 2.95 8.22
C VAL A 195 -12.33 4.04 8.61
N LEU A 196 -11.84 3.94 9.83
CA LEU A 196 -10.73 4.73 10.34
C LEU A 196 -9.48 3.86 10.35
N GLY A 197 -8.57 4.14 9.42
CA GLY A 197 -7.33 3.37 9.26
C GLY A 197 -6.45 3.37 10.53
N PRO A 198 -5.49 2.44 10.63
CA PRO A 198 -4.69 2.28 11.85
C PRO A 198 -3.91 3.53 12.23
N SER A 199 -3.48 4.29 11.24
CA SER A 199 -2.65 5.50 11.37
C SER A 199 -3.42 6.81 11.30
N VAL A 200 -4.76 6.76 11.35
CA VAL A 200 -5.58 7.97 11.47
C VAL A 200 -5.42 8.51 12.88
N ASN A 201 -5.03 9.77 12.98
CA ASN A 201 -5.01 10.50 14.24
C ASN A 201 -6.43 10.91 14.65
N ASP A 202 -6.60 11.29 15.91
CA ASP A 202 -7.84 11.88 16.43
C ASP A 202 -9.12 11.04 16.19
N LYS A 203 -8.99 9.69 16.18
CA LYS A 203 -10.14 8.78 15.95
C LYS A 203 -11.31 9.07 16.87
N ASP A 204 -11.04 9.33 18.16
CA ASP A 204 -12.07 9.62 19.16
C ASP A 204 -12.83 10.92 18.82
N LEU A 205 -12.10 11.97 18.39
CA LEU A 205 -12.70 13.22 17.94
C LEU A 205 -13.56 13.00 16.69
N ILE A 206 -13.09 12.24 15.73
CA ILE A 206 -13.82 11.91 14.50
C ILE A 206 -15.12 11.18 14.85
N ILE A 207 -15.05 10.17 15.74
CA ILE A 207 -16.22 9.39 16.17
C ILE A 207 -17.22 10.27 16.93
N GLU A 208 -16.72 11.19 17.76
CA GLU A 208 -17.60 12.14 18.45
C GLU A 208 -18.31 13.06 17.45
N ARG A 209 -17.60 13.54 16.45
CA ARG A 209 -18.17 14.40 15.41
C ARG A 209 -19.22 13.68 14.54
N PHE A 210 -19.21 12.34 14.43
CA PHE A 210 -20.29 11.60 13.77
C PHE A 210 -21.66 11.87 14.38
N LYS A 211 -21.73 12.18 15.69
CA LYS A 211 -22.99 12.51 16.38
C LYS A 211 -23.67 13.78 15.86
N SER A 212 -22.92 14.66 15.17
CA SER A 212 -23.47 15.87 14.55
C SER A 212 -24.19 15.59 13.23
N LEU A 213 -23.99 14.41 12.63
CA LEU A 213 -24.61 14.01 11.39
C LEU A 213 -25.91 13.23 11.66
N ASN A 214 -26.95 13.54 10.91
CA ASN A 214 -28.20 12.76 10.94
C ASN A 214 -28.09 11.53 10.02
N LEU A 215 -27.07 10.69 10.26
CA LEU A 215 -26.76 9.51 9.47
C LEU A 215 -26.58 8.29 10.38
N ASN A 216 -26.94 7.11 9.89
CA ASN A 216 -26.72 5.85 10.59
C ASN A 216 -25.27 5.38 10.40
N ILE A 217 -24.33 5.95 11.15
CA ILE A 217 -22.89 5.70 11.01
C ILE A 217 -22.41 4.61 11.97
N THR A 218 -21.69 3.64 11.44
CA THR A 218 -20.94 2.64 12.20
C THR A 218 -19.44 2.90 11.99
N PRO A 219 -18.70 3.40 12.99
CA PRO A 219 -17.25 3.49 12.88
C PRO A 219 -16.63 2.10 12.89
N ILE A 220 -15.64 1.89 12.02
CA ILE A 220 -14.92 0.63 11.87
C ILE A 220 -13.44 0.90 12.11
N ILE A 221 -12.87 0.27 13.13
CA ILE A 221 -11.47 0.42 13.52
C ILE A 221 -10.83 -0.98 13.48
N ASP A 222 -9.59 -1.04 12.98
CA ASP A 222 -8.76 -2.26 12.95
C ASP A 222 -9.44 -3.48 12.29
N TYR A 223 -10.23 -3.23 11.25
CA TYR A 223 -10.93 -4.29 10.54
C TYR A 223 -10.00 -5.05 9.60
N LYS A 224 -9.98 -6.39 9.72
CA LYS A 224 -9.04 -7.24 9.01
C LYS A 224 -9.50 -7.66 7.60
N ASP A 225 -10.81 -7.81 7.39
CA ASP A 225 -11.37 -8.27 6.10
C ASP A 225 -11.97 -7.12 5.29
N MET A 226 -11.10 -6.20 4.84
CA MET A 226 -11.53 -5.07 4.01
C MET A 226 -12.28 -5.52 2.74
N GLY A 227 -11.93 -6.69 2.20
CA GLY A 227 -12.62 -7.23 1.04
C GLY A 227 -14.11 -7.46 1.28
N LYS A 228 -14.49 -7.87 2.50
CA LYS A 228 -15.90 -8.02 2.85
C LYS A 228 -16.63 -6.67 2.85
N LEU A 229 -16.03 -5.63 3.39
CA LEU A 229 -16.63 -4.29 3.39
C LEU A 229 -16.83 -3.76 1.97
N TYR A 230 -15.81 -3.88 1.11
CA TYR A 230 -15.92 -3.49 -0.31
C TYR A 230 -16.99 -4.32 -1.04
N PHE A 231 -17.05 -5.61 -0.77
CA PHE A 231 -18.03 -6.49 -1.39
C PHE A 231 -19.46 -6.17 -0.95
N ASP A 232 -19.69 -5.86 0.32
CA ASP A 232 -21.03 -5.58 0.87
C ASP A 232 -21.52 -4.16 0.57
N ALA A 233 -20.63 -3.22 0.28
CA ALA A 233 -20.99 -1.83 0.01
C ALA A 233 -21.67 -1.65 -1.35
N ASP A 234 -22.76 -0.86 -1.42
CA ASP A 234 -23.38 -0.47 -2.70
C ASP A 234 -22.63 0.70 -3.35
N LEU A 235 -22.03 1.56 -2.52
CA LEU A 235 -21.20 2.68 -2.95
C LEU A 235 -20.02 2.83 -1.99
N CYS A 236 -18.83 3.10 -2.54
CA CYS A 236 -17.63 3.37 -1.75
C CYS A 236 -17.10 4.77 -2.06
N ILE A 237 -16.81 5.55 -1.01
CA ILE A 237 -16.04 6.78 -1.08
C ILE A 237 -14.63 6.43 -0.58
N SER A 238 -13.63 6.57 -1.43
CA SER A 238 -12.24 6.25 -1.09
C SER A 238 -11.27 7.37 -1.46
N ALA A 239 -10.14 7.43 -0.78
CA ALA A 239 -9.00 8.20 -1.24
C ALA A 239 -8.44 7.58 -2.54
N ALA A 240 -7.83 8.41 -3.39
CA ALA A 240 -7.23 7.97 -4.66
C ALA A 240 -5.90 7.21 -4.44
N GLY A 241 -5.91 6.23 -3.54
CA GLY A 241 -4.79 5.35 -3.21
C GLY A 241 -5.04 3.91 -3.63
N PHE A 242 -4.39 2.97 -2.94
CA PHE A 242 -4.52 1.53 -3.20
C PHE A 242 -5.97 1.04 -3.08
N SER A 243 -6.75 1.57 -2.15
CA SER A 243 -8.17 1.23 -1.94
C SER A 243 -9.05 1.41 -3.18
N LEU A 244 -8.63 2.24 -4.15
CA LEU A 244 -9.36 2.43 -5.40
C LEU A 244 -9.29 1.19 -6.31
N TYR A 245 -8.21 0.43 -6.22
CA TYR A 245 -7.97 -0.75 -7.06
C TYR A 245 -8.38 -2.05 -6.37
N GLU A 246 -8.55 -2.01 -5.07
CA GLU A 246 -9.06 -3.09 -4.24
C GLU A 246 -10.57 -3.26 -4.38
#